data_12471d1e389af9af7f48b0a39cd95053
#
_entry.id   12471d1e389af9af7f48b0a39cd95053
#
_cell.length_a   1.000
_cell.length_b   1.000
_cell.length_c   1.000
_cell.angle_alpha   90.00
_cell.angle_beta   90.00
_cell.angle_gamma   90.00
#
_symmetry.space_group_name_H-M   'P 1'
#
loop_
_entity.id
_entity.type
_entity.pdbx_description
1 polymer ?
#
loop_
_entity_poly.entity_id
_entity_poly.type
_entity_poly.pdbx_seq_one_letter_code
_entity_poly.pdbx_strand_id
1 'polypeptide(L)'
;GRWDYIFSYIKKLRKNTDFIVPNRDQVTMTSPFMSAYSQLVIQRCHKRNIHAIGGMAAQIPIKNNDEANTIAFNKVIADKEREAKNGHDGTWVAHPDLVPIAMKVFDKYMPSKNQIYLKREDVQVTEADLLEVPEGTITEEGIRKNINVSILY
;
A
#
# COMPACT_ATOMS: atom_id res chain seq x y z
N GLY A 1 -0.20 4.32 -8.71
CA GLY A 1 0.75 4.04 -7.73
C GLY A 1 0.56 4.63 -6.34
N ARG A 2 0.68 3.77 -5.34
CA ARG A 2 0.56 4.19 -3.92
C ARG A 2 1.56 5.28 -3.54
N TRP A 3 2.80 5.17 -3.99
CA TRP A 3 3.86 6.12 -3.69
C TRP A 3 3.63 7.46 -4.36
N ASP A 4 3.13 7.46 -5.60
CA ASP A 4 2.79 8.69 -6.32
C ASP A 4 1.63 9.41 -5.64
N TYR A 5 0.66 8.67 -5.11
CA TYR A 5 -0.46 9.26 -4.38
C TYR A 5 -0.02 9.91 -3.07
N ILE A 6 0.77 9.22 -2.25
CA ILE A 6 1.35 9.78 -1.02
C ILE A 6 2.19 11.03 -1.34
N PHE A 7 3.05 10.94 -2.33
CA PHE A 7 3.89 12.07 -2.74
C PHE A 7 3.05 13.26 -3.21
N SER A 8 2.03 13.01 -4.03
CA SER A 8 1.13 14.07 -4.51
C SER A 8 0.38 14.74 -3.37
N TYR A 9 -0.13 13.94 -2.43
CA TYR A 9 -0.78 14.43 -1.23
C TYR A 9 0.12 15.40 -0.46
N ILE A 10 1.32 14.97 -0.10
CA ILE A 10 2.29 15.78 0.64
C ILE A 10 2.67 17.04 -0.16
N LYS A 11 3.00 16.89 -1.44
CA LYS A 11 3.45 18.00 -2.28
C LYS A 11 2.36 19.06 -2.49
N LYS A 12 1.14 18.63 -2.78
CA LYS A 12 0.03 19.54 -3.07
C LYS A 12 -0.45 20.28 -1.84
N LEU A 13 -0.48 19.62 -0.69
CA LEU A 13 -1.05 20.15 0.54
C LEU A 13 -0.01 20.75 1.51
N ARG A 14 1.26 20.76 1.15
CA ARG A 14 2.38 21.18 2.01
C ARG A 14 2.29 22.58 2.64
N LYS A 15 1.45 23.45 2.09
CA LYS A 15 1.26 24.82 2.59
C LYS A 15 0.12 24.93 3.60
N ASN A 16 -0.63 23.86 3.81
CA ASN A 16 -1.73 23.83 4.76
C ASN A 16 -1.37 22.92 5.93
N THR A 17 -1.27 23.51 7.12
CA THR A 17 -0.90 22.80 8.34
C THR A 17 -1.87 21.73 8.76
N ASP A 18 -3.13 21.81 8.34
CA ASP A 18 -4.15 20.82 8.65
C ASP A 18 -3.89 19.47 7.94
N PHE A 19 -3.02 19.46 6.95
CA PHE A 19 -2.66 18.27 6.15
C PHE A 19 -1.24 17.77 6.41
N ILE A 20 -0.64 18.10 7.54
CA ILE A 20 0.65 17.54 7.95
C ILE A 20 0.43 16.07 8.34
N VAL A 21 1.20 15.18 7.71
CA VAL A 21 1.13 13.74 7.97
C VAL A 21 2.12 13.32 9.07
N PRO A 22 1.84 12.22 9.79
CA PRO A 22 2.75 11.71 10.81
C PRO A 22 4.03 11.12 10.21
N ASN A 23 4.87 10.56 11.06
CA ASN A 23 6.09 9.87 10.65
C ASN A 23 5.82 8.87 9.51
N ARG A 24 6.71 8.80 8.53
CA ARG A 24 6.53 7.98 7.32
C ARG A 24 6.18 6.51 7.58
N ASP A 25 6.67 5.93 8.67
CA ASP A 25 6.39 4.54 9.02
C ASP A 25 4.96 4.31 9.48
N GLN A 26 4.27 5.38 9.85
CA GLN A 26 2.87 5.35 10.29
C GLN A 26 1.90 5.62 9.12
N VAL A 27 2.40 6.07 7.98
CA VAL A 27 1.60 6.27 6.76
C VAL A 27 1.67 5.02 5.90
N THR A 28 0.68 4.17 6.07
CA THR A 28 0.62 2.84 5.43
C THR A 28 -0.63 2.69 4.56
N MET A 29 -0.77 1.56 3.89
CA MET A 29 -1.98 1.25 3.11
C MET A 29 -3.23 1.04 3.97
N THR A 30 -3.08 0.94 5.29
CA THR A 30 -4.19 0.91 6.26
C THR A 30 -4.58 2.29 6.75
N SER A 31 -3.80 3.33 6.45
CA SER A 31 -4.20 4.72 6.71
C SER A 31 -5.47 5.07 5.93
N PRO A 32 -6.40 5.86 6.52
CA PRO A 32 -7.73 6.09 5.94
C PRO A 32 -7.68 6.51 4.46
N PHE A 33 -6.92 7.55 4.11
CA PHE A 33 -6.84 8.04 2.73
C PHE A 33 -6.24 7.04 1.75
N MET A 34 -5.29 6.20 2.20
CA MET A 34 -4.68 5.16 1.37
C MET A 34 -5.60 3.95 1.19
N SER A 35 -6.34 3.58 2.22
CA SER A 35 -7.37 2.54 2.15
C SER A 35 -8.50 2.96 1.20
N ALA A 36 -9.00 4.18 1.33
CA ALA A 36 -10.01 4.75 0.45
C ALA A 36 -9.55 4.75 -1.02
N TYR A 37 -8.33 5.22 -1.26
CA TYR A 37 -7.71 5.19 -2.59
C TYR A 37 -7.67 3.78 -3.18
N SER A 38 -7.17 2.79 -2.42
CA SER A 38 -7.05 1.41 -2.90
C SER A 38 -8.39 0.81 -3.28
N GLN A 39 -9.41 0.98 -2.45
CA GLN A 39 -10.76 0.48 -2.72
C GLN A 39 -11.39 1.15 -3.94
N LEU A 40 -11.20 2.47 -4.07
CA LEU A 40 -11.69 3.22 -5.22
C LEU A 40 -11.05 2.75 -6.54
N VAL A 41 -9.74 2.47 -6.54
CA VAL A 41 -9.04 1.93 -7.71
C VAL A 41 -9.64 0.60 -8.14
N ILE A 42 -9.84 -0.34 -7.21
CA ILE A 42 -10.46 -1.64 -7.51
C ILE A 42 -11.84 -1.43 -8.13
N GLN A 43 -12.71 -0.66 -7.49
CA GLN A 43 -14.05 -0.39 -7.98
C GLN A 43 -14.03 0.20 -9.39
N ARG A 44 -13.21 1.19 -9.65
CA ARG A 44 -13.16 1.89 -10.94
C ARG A 44 -12.61 1.02 -12.07
N CYS A 45 -11.61 0.19 -11.76
CA CYS A 45 -11.06 -0.78 -12.71
C CYS A 45 -12.09 -1.88 -13.04
N HIS A 46 -12.64 -2.51 -12.02
CA HIS A 46 -13.59 -3.61 -12.20
C HIS A 46 -14.91 -3.19 -12.85
N LYS A 47 -15.38 -1.97 -12.58
CA LYS A 47 -16.53 -1.40 -13.29
C LYS A 47 -16.30 -1.34 -14.81
N ARG A 48 -15.05 -1.19 -15.24
CA ARG A 48 -14.64 -1.12 -16.65
C ARG A 48 -14.12 -2.46 -17.20
N ASN A 49 -14.25 -3.54 -16.44
CA ASN A 49 -13.72 -4.86 -16.78
C ASN A 49 -12.19 -4.86 -17.01
N ILE A 50 -11.47 -4.06 -16.24
CA ILE A 50 -10.01 -3.95 -16.26
C ILE A 50 -9.46 -4.46 -14.93
N HIS A 51 -8.32 -5.16 -14.97
CA HIS A 51 -7.63 -5.64 -13.77
C HIS A 51 -7.17 -4.47 -12.88
N ALA A 52 -7.30 -4.66 -11.57
CA ALA A 52 -6.75 -3.75 -10.56
C ALA A 52 -5.53 -4.41 -9.91
N ILE A 53 -4.34 -3.90 -10.20
CA ILE A 53 -3.08 -4.43 -9.66
C ILE A 53 -2.70 -3.66 -8.39
N GLY A 54 -2.36 -4.40 -7.34
CA GLY A 54 -1.92 -3.85 -6.07
C GLY A 54 -0.54 -3.20 -6.13
N GLY A 55 -0.13 -2.61 -5.03
CA GLY A 55 1.16 -1.91 -4.96
C GLY A 55 2.35 -2.83 -4.75
N MET A 56 3.54 -2.34 -5.04
CA MET A 56 4.78 -3.08 -4.86
C MET A 56 5.12 -3.29 -3.38
N ALA A 57 5.47 -4.54 -3.02
CA ALA A 57 6.18 -4.81 -1.78
C ALA A 57 7.66 -4.49 -1.99
N ALA A 58 8.14 -3.48 -1.26
CA ALA A 58 9.49 -2.95 -1.43
C ALA A 58 10.56 -3.64 -0.54
N GLN A 59 10.18 -4.65 0.23
CA GLN A 59 11.10 -5.44 1.04
C GLN A 59 12.05 -6.23 0.13
N ILE A 60 13.33 -6.19 0.49
CA ILE A 60 14.38 -6.96 -0.18
C ILE A 60 14.97 -7.92 0.86
N PRO A 61 15.04 -9.23 0.59
CA PRO A 61 15.68 -10.18 1.49
C PRO A 61 17.14 -9.83 1.77
N ILE A 62 17.56 -9.94 3.02
CA ILE A 62 18.94 -9.68 3.46
C ILE A 62 19.66 -11.01 3.61
N LYS A 63 20.80 -11.18 2.93
CA LYS A 63 21.61 -12.39 3.05
C LYS A 63 22.05 -12.63 4.49
N ASN A 64 21.92 -13.86 4.96
CA ASN A 64 22.35 -14.32 6.29
C ASN A 64 21.67 -13.58 7.47
N ASN A 65 20.41 -13.16 7.30
CA ASN A 65 19.63 -12.56 8.39
C ASN A 65 18.19 -13.12 8.38
N ASP A 66 18.03 -14.33 8.87
CA ASP A 66 16.75 -15.06 8.83
C ASP A 66 15.67 -14.39 9.69
N GLU A 67 16.05 -13.77 10.82
CA GLU A 67 15.10 -13.08 11.68
C GLU A 67 14.51 -11.83 11.00
N ALA A 68 15.36 -10.97 10.45
CA ALA A 68 14.92 -9.78 9.70
C ALA A 68 14.09 -10.17 8.47
N ASN A 69 14.46 -11.25 7.78
CA ASN A 69 13.72 -11.76 6.63
C ASN A 69 12.35 -12.29 7.04
N THR A 70 12.24 -13.00 8.15
CA THR A 70 10.96 -13.48 8.66
C THR A 70 10.01 -12.32 8.95
N ILE A 71 10.49 -11.26 9.60
CA ILE A 71 9.70 -10.06 9.88
C ILE A 71 9.27 -9.39 8.57
N ALA A 72 10.19 -9.24 7.61
CA ALA A 72 9.91 -8.64 6.31
C ALA A 72 8.87 -9.47 5.52
N PHE A 73 9.01 -10.79 5.49
CA PHE A 73 8.08 -11.68 4.80
C PHE A 73 6.68 -11.65 5.41
N ASN A 74 6.57 -11.62 6.74
CA ASN A 74 5.28 -11.48 7.40
C ASN A 74 4.58 -10.15 7.03
N LYS A 75 5.32 -9.07 6.90
CA LYS A 75 4.78 -7.79 6.41
C LYS A 75 4.31 -7.89 4.97
N VAL A 76 5.06 -8.56 4.10
CA VAL A 76 4.66 -8.80 2.70
C VAL A 76 3.40 -9.64 2.66
N ILE A 77 3.33 -10.73 3.41
CA ILE A 77 2.15 -11.60 3.47
C ILE A 77 0.92 -10.79 3.89
N ALA A 78 1.00 -10.02 4.96
CA ALA A 78 -0.11 -9.19 5.45
C ALA A 78 -0.55 -8.15 4.41
N ASP A 79 0.39 -7.52 3.71
CA ASP A 79 0.11 -6.57 2.63
C ASP A 79 -0.64 -7.25 1.47
N LYS A 80 -0.16 -8.42 1.03
CA LYS A 80 -0.76 -9.16 -0.09
C LYS A 80 -2.11 -9.80 0.27
N GLU A 81 -2.27 -10.26 1.51
CA GLU A 81 -3.57 -10.71 1.99
C GLU A 81 -4.62 -9.60 1.97
N ARG A 82 -4.26 -8.40 2.41
CA ARG A 82 -5.14 -7.24 2.34
C ARG A 82 -5.51 -6.93 0.89
N GLU A 83 -4.53 -6.89 -0.03
CA GLU A 83 -4.77 -6.62 -1.44
C GLU A 83 -5.71 -7.67 -2.06
N ALA A 84 -5.43 -8.94 -1.88
CA ALA A 84 -6.24 -10.03 -2.43
C ALA A 84 -7.66 -10.03 -1.86
N LYS A 85 -7.81 -9.85 -0.55
CA LYS A 85 -9.13 -9.78 0.11
C LYS A 85 -9.94 -8.56 -0.32
N ASN A 86 -9.30 -7.43 -0.61
CA ASN A 86 -9.96 -6.22 -1.09
C ASN A 86 -10.43 -6.34 -2.55
N GLY A 87 -9.88 -7.31 -3.31
CA GLY A 87 -10.30 -7.58 -4.67
C GLY A 87 -9.27 -7.24 -5.75
N HIS A 88 -8.01 -6.96 -5.41
CA HIS A 88 -6.96 -6.83 -6.42
C HIS A 88 -6.75 -8.14 -7.19
N ASP A 89 -6.42 -8.02 -8.47
CA ASP A 89 -6.23 -9.15 -9.40
C ASP A 89 -4.78 -9.63 -9.48
N GLY A 90 -3.90 -8.96 -8.78
CA GLY A 90 -2.47 -9.25 -8.74
C GLY A 90 -1.72 -8.18 -8.01
N THR A 91 -0.40 -8.29 -8.00
CA THR A 91 0.46 -7.37 -7.24
C THR A 91 1.86 -7.25 -7.85
N TRP A 92 2.66 -6.37 -7.26
CA TRP A 92 4.07 -6.17 -7.57
C TRP A 92 4.95 -6.51 -6.37
N VAL A 93 6.14 -7.03 -6.63
CA VAL A 93 7.18 -7.27 -5.64
C VAL A 93 8.52 -6.74 -6.14
N ALA A 94 9.36 -6.25 -5.24
CA ALA A 94 10.66 -5.65 -5.58
C ALA A 94 11.76 -6.69 -5.84
N HIS A 95 11.57 -7.94 -5.43
CA HIS A 95 12.58 -9.00 -5.52
C HIS A 95 11.94 -10.32 -5.95
N PRO A 96 12.59 -11.12 -6.83
CA PRO A 96 12.05 -12.38 -7.32
C PRO A 96 11.75 -13.39 -6.21
N ASP A 97 12.49 -13.40 -5.12
CA ASP A 97 12.25 -14.30 -3.98
C ASP A 97 10.92 -14.04 -3.26
N LEU A 98 10.30 -12.89 -3.48
CA LEU A 98 8.98 -12.55 -2.96
C LEU A 98 7.84 -13.06 -3.84
N VAL A 99 8.13 -13.48 -5.08
CA VAL A 99 7.10 -13.97 -6.01
C VAL A 99 6.37 -15.19 -5.46
N PRO A 100 7.05 -16.24 -4.95
CA PRO A 100 6.36 -17.41 -4.39
C PRO A 100 5.47 -17.05 -3.19
N ILE A 101 5.90 -16.10 -2.38
CA ILE A 101 5.16 -15.63 -1.20
C ILE A 101 3.86 -14.93 -1.64
N ALA A 102 3.97 -14.01 -2.58
CA ALA A 102 2.81 -13.30 -3.13
C ALA A 102 1.84 -14.26 -3.83
N MET A 103 2.35 -15.18 -4.66
CA MET A 103 1.53 -16.16 -5.35
C MET A 103 0.75 -17.03 -4.38
N LYS A 104 1.39 -17.56 -3.34
CA LYS A 104 0.71 -18.37 -2.32
C LYS A 104 -0.47 -17.65 -1.68
N VAL A 105 -0.36 -16.34 -1.47
CA VAL A 105 -1.45 -15.53 -0.92
C VAL A 105 -2.57 -15.37 -1.95
N PHE A 106 -2.24 -15.00 -3.18
CA PHE A 106 -3.24 -14.79 -4.23
C PHE A 106 -3.94 -16.11 -4.60
N ASP A 107 -3.23 -17.23 -4.71
CA ASP A 107 -3.83 -18.56 -4.96
C ASP A 107 -4.85 -18.94 -3.89
N LYS A 108 -4.62 -18.53 -2.64
CA LYS A 108 -5.56 -18.78 -1.53
C LYS A 108 -6.83 -17.93 -1.62
N TYR A 109 -6.70 -16.64 -1.93
CA TYR A 109 -7.82 -15.69 -1.85
C TYR A 109 -8.44 -15.35 -3.21
N MET A 110 -7.74 -15.65 -4.29
CA MET A 110 -8.18 -15.48 -5.67
C MET A 110 -7.98 -16.80 -6.45
N PRO A 111 -8.81 -17.82 -6.22
CA PRO A 111 -8.64 -19.12 -6.88
C PRO A 111 -8.97 -19.10 -8.39
N SER A 112 -9.59 -18.03 -8.86
CA SER A 112 -9.92 -17.80 -10.27
C SER A 112 -8.85 -16.94 -10.96
N LYS A 113 -8.94 -16.79 -12.29
CA LYS A 113 -7.99 -16.00 -13.10
C LYS A 113 -7.86 -14.52 -12.67
N ASN A 114 -8.93 -13.97 -12.12
CA ASN A 114 -9.02 -12.60 -11.65
C ASN A 114 -10.24 -12.42 -10.73
N GLN A 115 -10.43 -11.21 -10.22
CA GLN A 115 -11.55 -10.84 -9.36
C GLN A 115 -12.43 -9.73 -9.98
N ILE A 116 -12.39 -9.53 -11.29
CA ILE A 116 -13.14 -8.46 -11.98
C ILE A 116 -14.66 -8.54 -11.73
N TYR A 117 -15.17 -9.74 -11.37
CA TYR A 117 -16.57 -9.92 -10.96
C TYR A 117 -16.93 -9.15 -9.67
N LEU A 118 -15.96 -8.87 -8.81
CA LEU A 118 -16.14 -8.07 -7.59
C LEU A 118 -16.21 -6.58 -7.98
N LYS A 119 -17.39 -6.10 -8.31
CA LYS A 119 -17.58 -4.70 -8.74
C LYS A 119 -17.44 -3.69 -7.62
N ARG A 120 -17.37 -4.17 -6.37
CA ARG A 120 -17.20 -3.36 -5.16
C ARG A 120 -18.23 -2.21 -5.09
N GLU A 121 -19.50 -2.52 -5.34
CA GLU A 121 -20.60 -1.58 -5.22
C GLU A 121 -20.83 -1.09 -3.78
N ASP A 122 -20.27 -1.84 -2.82
CA ASP A 122 -20.19 -1.49 -1.40
C ASP A 122 -19.33 -0.26 -1.12
N VAL A 123 -18.38 0.04 -2.02
CA VAL A 123 -17.41 1.13 -1.84
C VAL A 123 -18.02 2.47 -2.22
N GLN A 124 -18.10 3.36 -1.22
CA GLN A 124 -18.50 4.75 -1.39
C GLN A 124 -17.39 5.63 -0.84
N VAL A 125 -16.56 6.15 -1.72
CA VAL A 125 -15.41 7.00 -1.37
C VAL A 125 -15.69 8.42 -1.82
N THR A 126 -15.60 9.35 -0.86
CA THR A 126 -15.77 10.79 -1.07
C THR A 126 -14.41 11.49 -1.21
N GLU A 127 -14.44 12.76 -1.57
CA GLU A 127 -13.23 13.61 -1.55
C GLU A 127 -12.64 13.71 -0.13
N ALA A 128 -13.47 13.82 0.89
CA ALA A 128 -13.05 13.87 2.28
C ALA A 128 -12.28 12.61 2.69
N ASP A 129 -12.75 11.42 2.29
CA ASP A 129 -12.08 10.16 2.57
C ASP A 129 -10.68 10.08 1.93
N LEU A 130 -10.54 10.64 0.71
CA LEU A 130 -9.26 10.68 -0.02
C LEU A 130 -8.27 11.69 0.55
N LEU A 131 -8.72 12.62 1.37
CA LEU A 131 -7.91 13.68 1.97
C LEU A 131 -7.78 13.53 3.49
N GLU A 132 -8.38 12.52 4.09
CA GLU A 132 -8.33 12.30 5.54
C GLU A 132 -6.90 12.11 6.03
N VAL A 133 -6.47 13.00 6.94
CA VAL A 133 -5.13 12.96 7.52
C VAL A 133 -5.04 11.80 8.49
N PRO A 134 -4.05 10.89 8.33
CA PRO A 134 -3.88 9.80 9.27
C PRO A 134 -3.44 10.30 10.65
N GLU A 135 -3.98 9.70 11.69
CA GLU A 135 -3.52 9.91 13.06
C GLU A 135 -2.11 9.34 13.25
N GLY A 136 -1.33 9.97 14.11
CA GLY A 136 0.01 9.51 14.44
C GLY A 136 0.85 10.60 15.10
N THR A 137 2.14 10.35 15.19
CA THR A 137 3.11 11.22 15.86
C THR A 137 4.12 11.81 14.88
N ILE A 138 4.62 12.99 15.22
CA ILE A 138 5.73 13.64 14.54
C ILE A 138 6.88 13.74 15.54
N THR A 139 7.99 13.08 15.24
CA THR A 139 9.14 12.97 16.13
C THR A 139 10.42 13.39 15.44
N GLU A 140 11.44 13.75 16.24
CA GLU A 140 12.78 14.03 15.73
C GLU A 140 13.36 12.83 14.99
N GLU A 141 13.12 11.60 15.48
CA GLU A 141 13.54 10.37 14.83
C GLU A 141 12.93 10.22 13.43
N GLY A 142 11.64 10.53 13.28
CA GLY A 142 10.97 10.54 12.00
C GLY A 142 11.58 11.54 11.01
N ILE A 143 11.94 12.73 11.46
CA ILE A 143 12.63 13.73 10.63
C ILE A 143 14.02 13.25 10.23
N ARG A 144 14.81 12.74 11.19
CA ARG A 144 16.14 12.17 10.92
C ARG A 144 16.08 11.04 9.91
N LYS A 145 15.09 10.16 10.02
CA LYS A 145 14.88 9.09 9.05
C LYS A 145 14.63 9.61 7.63
N ASN A 146 13.80 10.65 7.49
CA ASN A 146 13.54 11.26 6.18
C ASN A 146 14.82 11.88 5.58
N ILE A 147 15.62 12.55 6.39
CA ILE A 147 16.90 13.13 5.97
C ILE A 147 17.87 12.03 5.53
N ASN A 148 18.03 10.98 6.34
CA ASN A 148 18.92 9.86 6.02
C ASN A 148 18.52 9.18 4.72
N VAL A 149 17.24 8.87 4.53
CA VAL A 149 16.75 8.27 3.28
C VAL A 149 17.04 9.18 2.09
N SER A 150 16.85 10.50 2.22
CA SER A 150 17.10 11.45 1.14
C SER A 150 18.57 11.56 0.75
N ILE A 151 19.48 11.41 1.73
CA ILE A 151 20.93 11.47 1.49
C ILE A 151 21.46 10.16 0.90
N LEU A 152 20.96 9.02 1.40
CA LEU A 152 21.47 7.70 1.04
C LEU A 152 20.87 7.13 -0.25
N TYR A 153 19.73 7.64 -0.69
CA TYR A 153 19.08 7.21 -1.92
C TYR A 153 19.82 7.73 -3.15
#